data_653fde5c2d7fc022d0cfbe210437c293
#
_entry.id   653fde5c2d7fc022d0cfbe210437c293
#
_cell.length_a   1.000
_cell.length_b   1.000
_cell.length_c   1.000
_cell.angle_alpha   90.00
_cell.angle_beta   90.00
_cell.angle_gamma   90.00
#
_symmetry.space_group_name_H-M   'P 1'
#
loop_
_entity.id
_entity.type
_entity.pdbx_description
1 polymer ?
#
loop_
_entity_poly.entity_id
_entity_poly.type
_entity_poly.pdbx_seq_one_letter_code
_entity_poly.pdbx_strand_id
1 'polypeptide(L)'
;MKSDLSIYYSTKISPNSNPRVNAKYNPTGQITKITIHHMATKGLSAMNCAASFHNPARKGSANYCIDDKEIVCAVPEERRAWTSDSQPNDYNAITIEVSNSTGAPDWKISDASYKNLIALCVDICKRYHITPTFTGDKNGTFTYHYFFVATLCPGPYIKSLTNQIIKDVKAGLGNNNNDKPSSDCNDHDKDNPATSSCLVKVTASDLNIRSGPGTKYKRVGHITDHGIYTIVEKSGNWGKLKSGAGWICLKYTKEVK
;
A
#
# COMPACT_ATOMS: atom_id res chain seq x y z
N MET A 1 1.98 -15.06 11.41
CA MET A 1 2.57 -13.70 11.24
C MET A 1 1.64 -12.86 10.36
N LYS A 2 1.62 -11.56 10.53
CA LYS A 2 0.91 -10.60 9.68
C LYS A 2 1.66 -9.27 9.66
N SER A 3 1.33 -8.39 8.71
CA SER A 3 1.76 -6.99 8.71
C SER A 3 1.21 -6.23 9.91
N ASP A 4 2.01 -5.36 10.54
CA ASP A 4 1.55 -4.48 11.63
C ASP A 4 0.55 -3.42 11.15
N LEU A 5 0.48 -3.19 9.84
CA LEU A 5 -0.53 -2.31 9.22
C LEU A 5 -1.92 -2.96 9.17
N SER A 6 -2.06 -4.24 9.50
CA SER A 6 -3.30 -4.99 9.37
C SER A 6 -3.90 -5.42 10.70
N ILE A 7 -5.19 -5.70 10.69
CA ILE A 7 -5.90 -6.40 11.76
C ILE A 7 -6.19 -7.85 11.33
N TYR A 8 -6.30 -8.78 12.27
CA TYR A 8 -6.80 -10.12 11.97
C TYR A 8 -8.32 -10.08 11.80
N TYR A 9 -8.82 -10.78 10.76
CA TYR A 9 -10.25 -11.05 10.67
C TYR A 9 -10.74 -11.92 11.84
N SER A 10 -9.98 -12.94 12.19
CA SER A 10 -10.33 -13.92 13.22
C SER A 10 -9.07 -14.51 13.85
N THR A 11 -9.19 -14.95 15.10
CA THR A 11 -8.17 -15.78 15.78
C THR A 11 -8.17 -17.23 15.28
N LYS A 12 -9.27 -17.66 14.62
CA LYS A 12 -9.35 -18.99 13.99
C LYS A 12 -8.69 -18.96 12.62
N ILE A 13 -8.02 -20.05 12.28
CA ILE A 13 -7.40 -20.22 10.96
C ILE A 13 -8.48 -20.46 9.91
N SER A 14 -8.39 -19.78 8.76
CA SER A 14 -9.27 -20.05 7.63
C SER A 14 -9.14 -21.52 7.16
N PRO A 15 -10.25 -22.24 6.99
CA PRO A 15 -10.24 -23.62 6.48
C PRO A 15 -9.73 -23.69 5.02
N ASN A 16 -9.76 -22.58 4.29
CA ASN A 16 -9.30 -22.48 2.91
C ASN A 16 -7.81 -22.09 2.84
N SER A 17 -6.96 -22.75 3.64
CA SER A 17 -5.53 -22.49 3.68
C SER A 17 -4.74 -23.74 4.06
N ASN A 18 -3.45 -23.76 3.70
CA ASN A 18 -2.50 -24.82 4.08
C ASN A 18 -1.28 -24.21 4.77
N PRO A 19 -0.50 -24.96 5.55
CA PRO A 19 0.84 -24.54 5.94
C PRO A 19 1.65 -24.10 4.70
N ARG A 20 2.43 -23.03 4.80
CA ARG A 20 3.21 -22.51 3.66
C ARG A 20 4.38 -23.41 3.29
N VAL A 21 4.98 -24.07 4.29
CA VAL A 21 6.05 -25.05 4.04
C VAL A 21 5.45 -26.25 3.30
N ASN A 22 6.03 -26.56 2.14
CA ASN A 22 5.60 -27.68 1.30
C ASN A 22 6.79 -28.22 0.52
N ALA A 23 7.10 -29.50 0.66
CA ALA A 23 8.29 -30.12 0.07
C ALA A 23 8.39 -29.95 -1.44
N LYS A 24 7.26 -29.90 -2.16
CA LYS A 24 7.24 -29.79 -3.63
C LYS A 24 7.34 -28.35 -4.13
N TYR A 25 6.68 -27.39 -3.49
CA TYR A 25 6.48 -26.04 -4.03
C TYR A 25 7.20 -24.96 -3.26
N ASN A 26 7.43 -25.15 -1.96
CA ASN A 26 8.12 -24.19 -1.10
C ASN A 26 8.68 -24.88 0.15
N PRO A 27 9.80 -25.60 0.06
CA PRO A 27 10.34 -26.39 1.18
C PRO A 27 10.84 -25.52 2.34
N THR A 28 11.18 -24.26 2.10
CA THR A 28 11.68 -23.32 3.11
C THR A 28 10.57 -22.49 3.75
N GLY A 29 9.38 -22.41 3.13
CA GLY A 29 8.33 -21.48 3.54
C GLY A 29 8.60 -20.02 3.20
N GLN A 30 9.66 -19.74 2.41
CA GLN A 30 10.06 -18.39 2.04
C GLN A 30 9.01 -17.71 1.14
N ILE A 31 8.71 -16.45 1.43
CA ILE A 31 7.82 -15.61 0.61
C ILE A 31 8.72 -14.80 -0.35
N THR A 32 8.45 -14.93 -1.65
CA THR A 32 9.27 -14.31 -2.71
C THR A 32 8.45 -13.46 -3.68
N LYS A 33 7.11 -13.49 -3.56
CA LYS A 33 6.20 -12.82 -4.50
C LYS A 33 5.04 -12.15 -3.79
N ILE A 34 4.45 -11.19 -4.49
CA ILE A 34 3.15 -10.58 -4.16
C ILE A 34 2.23 -10.79 -5.37
N THR A 35 1.04 -11.34 -5.15
CA THR A 35 0.02 -11.48 -6.20
C THR A 35 -1.17 -10.59 -5.86
N ILE A 36 -1.47 -9.63 -6.73
CA ILE A 36 -2.54 -8.67 -6.54
C ILE A 36 -3.79 -9.13 -7.30
N HIS A 37 -4.92 -9.12 -6.60
CA HIS A 37 -6.25 -9.42 -7.09
C HIS A 37 -7.18 -8.24 -6.85
N HIS A 38 -8.39 -8.29 -7.40
CA HIS A 38 -9.48 -7.43 -7.03
C HIS A 38 -10.71 -8.25 -6.59
N MET A 39 -11.49 -7.72 -5.68
CA MET A 39 -12.63 -8.43 -5.10
C MET A 39 -13.78 -8.67 -6.09
N ALA A 40 -13.74 -8.06 -7.28
CA ALA A 40 -14.75 -8.14 -8.34
C ALA A 40 -16.19 -7.87 -7.83
N THR A 41 -16.31 -7.02 -6.81
CA THR A 41 -17.58 -6.62 -6.21
C THR A 41 -17.47 -5.17 -5.76
N LYS A 42 -18.34 -4.30 -6.29
CA LYS A 42 -18.36 -2.87 -5.94
C LYS A 42 -18.66 -2.69 -4.45
N GLY A 43 -17.78 -1.98 -3.74
CA GLY A 43 -17.97 -1.59 -2.35
C GLY A 43 -17.90 -2.74 -1.33
N LEU A 44 -17.40 -3.92 -1.71
CA LEU A 44 -17.16 -5.01 -0.76
C LEU A 44 -16.06 -4.58 0.21
N SER A 45 -16.36 -4.58 1.51
CA SER A 45 -15.37 -4.22 2.54
C SER A 45 -14.32 -5.33 2.71
N ALA A 46 -13.13 -4.94 3.19
CA ALA A 46 -12.06 -5.86 3.51
C ALA A 46 -12.49 -6.92 4.54
N MET A 47 -13.26 -6.50 5.56
CA MET A 47 -13.79 -7.39 6.59
C MET A 47 -14.76 -8.42 6.01
N ASN A 48 -15.72 -8.01 5.16
CA ASN A 48 -16.69 -8.93 4.56
C ASN A 48 -16.05 -9.88 3.55
N CYS A 49 -15.05 -9.40 2.80
CA CYS A 49 -14.24 -10.25 1.93
C CYS A 49 -13.51 -11.34 2.75
N ALA A 50 -12.82 -10.94 3.82
CA ALA A 50 -12.14 -11.86 4.73
C ALA A 50 -13.11 -12.86 5.40
N ALA A 51 -14.31 -12.40 5.79
CA ALA A 51 -15.37 -13.25 6.32
C ALA A 51 -15.73 -14.39 5.33
N SER A 52 -15.88 -14.05 4.05
CA SER A 52 -16.19 -15.04 3.01
C SER A 52 -15.12 -16.14 2.90
N PHE A 53 -13.86 -15.81 3.16
CA PHE A 53 -12.74 -16.75 3.13
C PHE A 53 -12.69 -17.71 4.32
N HIS A 54 -13.44 -17.44 5.38
CA HIS A 54 -13.62 -18.34 6.51
C HIS A 54 -14.79 -19.33 6.33
N ASN A 55 -15.56 -19.19 5.25
CA ASN A 55 -16.56 -20.17 4.86
C ASN A 55 -15.88 -21.35 4.12
N PRO A 56 -15.92 -22.59 4.64
CA PRO A 56 -15.26 -23.75 4.01
C PRO A 56 -15.83 -24.09 2.63
N ALA A 57 -17.09 -23.70 2.34
CA ALA A 57 -17.70 -23.92 1.03
C ALA A 57 -17.12 -23.04 -0.08
N ARG A 58 -16.45 -21.92 0.27
CA ARG A 58 -15.89 -20.99 -0.71
C ARG A 58 -14.79 -21.58 -1.58
N LYS A 59 -13.97 -22.49 -1.01
CA LYS A 59 -12.81 -23.10 -1.69
C LYS A 59 -11.80 -22.10 -2.24
N GLY A 60 -11.73 -20.91 -1.63
CA GLY A 60 -10.81 -19.83 -2.01
C GLY A 60 -10.55 -18.89 -0.84
N SER A 61 -9.39 -18.22 -0.85
CA SER A 61 -8.99 -17.24 0.16
C SER A 61 -7.86 -16.35 -0.35
N ALA A 62 -7.53 -15.29 0.42
CA ALA A 62 -6.33 -14.47 0.23
C ALA A 62 -5.64 -14.24 1.58
N ASN A 63 -4.35 -13.87 1.57
CA ASN A 63 -3.67 -13.49 2.80
C ASN A 63 -4.26 -12.18 3.34
N TYR A 64 -4.47 -11.20 2.46
CA TYR A 64 -4.98 -9.88 2.84
C TYR A 64 -6.17 -9.46 1.98
N CYS A 65 -7.09 -8.75 2.61
CA CYS A 65 -8.16 -7.99 1.99
C CYS A 65 -7.95 -6.52 2.32
N ILE A 66 -8.11 -5.64 1.33
CA ILE A 66 -7.90 -4.18 1.48
C ILE A 66 -9.11 -3.43 0.99
N ASP A 67 -9.55 -2.43 1.74
CA ASP A 67 -10.49 -1.41 1.29
C ASP A 67 -9.97 0.01 1.58
N ASP A 68 -10.84 1.01 1.56
CA ASP A 68 -10.49 2.41 1.80
C ASP A 68 -10.25 2.75 3.28
N LYS A 69 -10.59 1.85 4.19
CA LYS A 69 -10.55 2.05 5.65
C LYS A 69 -9.46 1.22 6.32
N GLU A 70 -9.26 -0.02 5.84
CA GLU A 70 -8.47 -0.98 6.58
C GLU A 70 -7.79 -2.03 5.71
N ILE A 71 -6.80 -2.69 6.31
CA ILE A 71 -6.12 -3.88 5.80
C ILE A 71 -6.45 -5.03 6.75
N VAL A 72 -7.10 -6.07 6.25
CA VAL A 72 -7.52 -7.24 7.03
C VAL A 72 -6.71 -8.46 6.65
N CYS A 73 -6.03 -9.08 7.61
CA CYS A 73 -5.38 -10.37 7.45
C CYS A 73 -6.44 -11.47 7.58
N ALA A 74 -6.79 -12.10 6.47
CA ALA A 74 -7.74 -13.21 6.43
C ALA A 74 -7.05 -14.57 6.59
N VAL A 75 -5.86 -14.73 6.00
CA VAL A 75 -4.99 -15.90 6.14
C VAL A 75 -3.61 -15.44 6.57
N PRO A 76 -3.09 -15.89 7.73
CA PRO A 76 -1.76 -15.52 8.20
C PRO A 76 -0.66 -15.89 7.18
N GLU A 77 0.43 -15.10 7.17
CA GLU A 77 1.48 -15.21 6.15
C GLU A 77 2.25 -16.55 6.17
N GLU A 78 2.33 -17.22 7.32
CA GLU A 78 2.91 -18.56 7.45
C GLU A 78 2.03 -19.65 6.82
N ARG A 79 0.91 -19.25 6.24
CA ARG A 79 0.01 -20.14 5.52
C ARG A 79 -0.15 -19.70 4.06
N ARG A 80 -0.24 -20.68 3.20
CA ARG A 80 -0.65 -20.49 1.80
C ARG A 80 -2.16 -20.22 1.77
N ALA A 81 -2.57 -19.12 1.19
CA ALA A 81 -3.96 -18.88 0.79
C ALA A 81 -4.27 -19.61 -0.53
N TRP A 82 -5.53 -19.86 -0.82
CA TRP A 82 -5.99 -20.50 -2.06
C TRP A 82 -6.56 -19.44 -2.99
N THR A 83 -5.69 -18.73 -3.71
CA THR A 83 -6.09 -17.49 -4.37
C THR A 83 -6.01 -17.54 -5.90
N SER A 84 -4.87 -18.01 -6.44
CA SER A 84 -4.59 -17.87 -7.88
C SER A 84 -4.85 -19.13 -8.69
N ASP A 85 -5.41 -20.17 -8.06
CA ASP A 85 -5.55 -21.52 -8.63
C ASP A 85 -4.21 -22.12 -9.13
N SER A 86 -3.11 -21.59 -8.58
CA SER A 86 -1.73 -22.02 -8.88
C SER A 86 -1.00 -22.31 -7.59
N GLN A 87 -0.87 -23.60 -7.25
CA GLN A 87 -0.11 -24.00 -6.08
C GLN A 87 1.33 -23.47 -6.09
N PRO A 88 2.10 -23.55 -7.20
CA PRO A 88 3.45 -23.01 -7.23
C PRO A 88 3.51 -21.50 -6.92
N ASN A 89 2.52 -20.72 -7.35
CA ASN A 89 2.43 -19.31 -7.00
C ASN A 89 2.03 -19.10 -5.55
N ASP A 90 0.90 -19.67 -5.14
CA ASP A 90 0.30 -19.40 -3.84
C ASP A 90 1.17 -19.84 -2.67
N TYR A 91 2.00 -20.88 -2.83
CA TYR A 91 2.98 -21.27 -1.81
C TYR A 91 4.10 -20.25 -1.63
N ASN A 92 4.44 -19.47 -2.67
CA ASN A 92 5.55 -18.51 -2.68
C ASN A 92 5.10 -17.06 -2.60
N ALA A 93 3.79 -16.78 -2.69
CA ALA A 93 3.25 -15.42 -2.74
C ALA A 93 2.46 -15.06 -1.47
N ILE A 94 2.52 -13.78 -1.12
CA ILE A 94 1.45 -13.12 -0.38
C ILE A 94 0.41 -12.64 -1.39
N THR A 95 -0.84 -13.01 -1.16
CA THR A 95 -1.95 -12.69 -2.07
C THR A 95 -2.86 -11.64 -1.45
N ILE A 96 -3.25 -10.64 -2.25
CA ILE A 96 -3.96 -9.44 -1.79
C ILE A 96 -5.20 -9.22 -2.64
N GLU A 97 -6.36 -9.14 -2.01
CA GLU A 97 -7.63 -8.75 -2.62
C GLU A 97 -7.91 -7.28 -2.36
N VAL A 98 -8.12 -6.47 -3.40
CA VAL A 98 -8.38 -5.04 -3.30
C VAL A 98 -9.84 -4.74 -3.63
N SER A 99 -10.52 -3.98 -2.77
CA SER A 99 -11.91 -3.57 -2.94
C SER A 99 -12.09 -2.64 -4.14
N ASN A 100 -13.16 -2.83 -4.89
CA ASN A 100 -13.51 -2.00 -6.03
C ASN A 100 -14.48 -0.88 -5.64
N SER A 101 -14.15 0.36 -6.01
CA SER A 101 -15.03 1.53 -5.84
C SER A 101 -16.11 1.60 -6.94
N THR A 102 -15.85 0.98 -8.10
CA THR A 102 -16.83 0.84 -9.21
C THR A 102 -17.03 -0.62 -9.57
N GLY A 103 -18.10 -0.91 -10.31
CA GLY A 103 -18.35 -2.21 -10.95
C GLY A 103 -17.68 -2.34 -12.31
N ALA A 104 -18.09 -3.37 -13.06
CA ALA A 104 -17.71 -3.57 -14.44
C ALA A 104 -18.11 -2.37 -15.32
N PRO A 105 -17.42 -2.10 -16.44
CA PRO A 105 -16.22 -2.83 -16.88
C PRO A 105 -14.92 -2.38 -16.21
N ASP A 106 -14.91 -1.21 -15.56
CA ASP A 106 -13.69 -0.51 -15.16
C ASP A 106 -13.02 -1.13 -13.94
N TRP A 107 -13.80 -1.57 -12.94
CA TRP A 107 -13.28 -2.13 -11.67
C TRP A 107 -12.27 -1.21 -10.98
N LYS A 108 -12.57 0.11 -10.91
CA LYS A 108 -11.70 1.08 -10.24
C LYS A 108 -11.56 0.76 -8.75
N ILE A 109 -10.43 1.14 -8.17
CA ILE A 109 -10.22 1.17 -6.72
C ILE A 109 -10.16 2.63 -6.27
N SER A 110 -10.43 2.90 -4.99
CA SER A 110 -10.30 4.25 -4.45
C SER A 110 -8.83 4.62 -4.22
N ASP A 111 -8.53 5.94 -4.14
CA ASP A 111 -7.20 6.42 -3.79
C ASP A 111 -6.76 5.93 -2.40
N ALA A 112 -7.70 5.78 -1.46
CA ALA A 112 -7.42 5.26 -0.14
C ALA A 112 -7.06 3.77 -0.19
N SER A 113 -7.82 2.94 -0.93
CA SER A 113 -7.47 1.52 -1.16
C SER A 113 -6.12 1.38 -1.86
N TYR A 114 -5.82 2.26 -2.82
CA TYR A 114 -4.52 2.29 -3.48
C TYR A 114 -3.37 2.57 -2.49
N LYS A 115 -3.54 3.58 -1.62
CA LYS A 115 -2.54 3.90 -0.58
C LYS A 115 -2.31 2.74 0.37
N ASN A 116 -3.37 2.07 0.81
CA ASN A 116 -3.28 0.88 1.66
C ASN A 116 -2.57 -0.28 0.94
N LEU A 117 -2.84 -0.48 -0.36
CA LEU A 117 -2.14 -1.47 -1.18
C LEU A 117 -0.65 -1.19 -1.24
N ILE A 118 -0.24 0.05 -1.55
CA ILE A 118 1.17 0.43 -1.62
C ILE A 118 1.85 0.26 -0.26
N ALA A 119 1.24 0.73 0.82
CA ALA A 119 1.78 0.59 2.18
C ALA A 119 2.02 -0.88 2.54
N LEU A 120 1.04 -1.75 2.28
CA LEU A 120 1.18 -3.18 2.55
C LEU A 120 2.26 -3.83 1.67
N CYS A 121 2.32 -3.50 0.37
CA CYS A 121 3.36 -4.03 -0.53
C CYS A 121 4.77 -3.61 -0.08
N VAL A 122 4.96 -2.36 0.36
CA VAL A 122 6.24 -1.87 0.92
C VAL A 122 6.62 -2.65 2.17
N ASP A 123 5.68 -2.84 3.11
CA ASP A 123 5.91 -3.61 4.34
C ASP A 123 6.32 -5.06 4.04
N ILE A 124 5.59 -5.74 3.15
CA ILE A 124 5.91 -7.12 2.74
C ILE A 124 7.29 -7.17 2.08
N CYS A 125 7.58 -6.27 1.14
CA CYS A 125 8.88 -6.22 0.46
C CYS A 125 10.04 -6.01 1.45
N LYS A 126 9.87 -5.16 2.47
CA LYS A 126 10.87 -4.93 3.53
C LYS A 126 11.12 -6.19 4.34
N ARG A 127 10.05 -6.81 4.87
CA ARG A 127 10.15 -7.96 5.77
C ARG A 127 10.69 -9.21 5.09
N TYR A 128 10.40 -9.39 3.80
CA TYR A 128 10.79 -10.58 3.03
C TYR A 128 11.91 -10.31 2.02
N HIS A 129 12.50 -9.11 2.04
CA HIS A 129 13.60 -8.70 1.15
C HIS A 129 13.26 -8.89 -0.34
N ILE A 130 12.02 -8.57 -0.73
CA ILE A 130 11.54 -8.68 -2.10
C ILE A 130 11.89 -7.41 -2.87
N THR A 131 12.68 -7.54 -3.94
CA THR A 131 12.89 -6.45 -4.90
C THR A 131 11.69 -6.38 -5.86
N PRO A 132 10.94 -5.26 -5.92
CA PRO A 132 9.76 -5.15 -6.77
C PRO A 132 10.12 -5.18 -8.26
N THR A 133 9.64 -6.21 -8.97
CA THR A 133 9.77 -6.38 -10.42
C THR A 133 8.46 -6.83 -11.03
N PHE A 134 8.15 -6.34 -12.22
CA PHE A 134 7.02 -6.78 -13.01
C PHE A 134 7.50 -7.10 -14.43
N THR A 135 7.39 -8.35 -14.85
CA THR A 135 7.89 -8.84 -16.15
C THR A 135 6.77 -9.05 -17.17
N GLY A 136 5.52 -8.82 -16.78
CA GLY A 136 4.36 -9.07 -17.64
C GLY A 136 3.92 -10.53 -17.65
N ASP A 137 4.56 -11.38 -16.83
CA ASP A 137 4.29 -12.81 -16.72
C ASP A 137 4.46 -13.31 -15.27
N LYS A 138 4.46 -14.63 -15.10
CA LYS A 138 4.63 -15.29 -13.78
C LYS A 138 6.02 -15.18 -13.17
N ASN A 139 7.02 -14.64 -13.87
CA ASN A 139 8.42 -14.64 -13.41
C ASN A 139 8.76 -13.41 -12.54
N GLY A 140 8.00 -12.32 -12.62
CA GLY A 140 8.16 -11.16 -11.75
C GLY A 140 7.90 -11.49 -10.28
N THR A 141 8.35 -10.62 -9.37
CA THR A 141 8.04 -10.69 -7.95
C THR A 141 6.65 -10.10 -7.65
N PHE A 142 6.15 -9.23 -8.52
CA PHE A 142 4.76 -8.78 -8.54
C PHE A 142 4.03 -9.47 -9.69
N THR A 143 2.93 -10.14 -9.37
CA THR A 143 2.16 -10.95 -10.32
C THR A 143 0.67 -10.66 -10.20
N TYR A 144 -0.08 -11.11 -11.19
CA TYR A 144 -1.53 -11.00 -11.25
C TYR A 144 -2.17 -12.36 -11.49
N HIS A 145 -3.42 -12.52 -11.07
CA HIS A 145 -4.15 -13.78 -11.21
C HIS A 145 -4.19 -14.31 -12.65
N TYR A 146 -4.40 -13.44 -13.64
CA TYR A 146 -4.49 -13.85 -15.05
C TYR A 146 -3.19 -14.42 -15.64
N PHE A 147 -2.06 -14.37 -14.92
CA PHE A 147 -0.86 -15.09 -15.33
C PHE A 147 -0.93 -16.60 -15.09
N PHE A 148 -1.89 -17.05 -14.31
CA PHE A 148 -1.99 -18.43 -13.86
C PHE A 148 -3.21 -19.15 -14.43
N VAL A 149 -4.33 -18.44 -14.59
CA VAL A 149 -5.58 -18.97 -15.14
C VAL A 149 -6.27 -17.90 -16.00
N ALA A 150 -7.17 -18.33 -16.90
CA ALA A 150 -7.98 -17.43 -17.71
C ALA A 150 -8.99 -16.66 -16.84
N THR A 151 -8.69 -15.41 -16.52
CA THR A 151 -9.54 -14.52 -15.71
C THR A 151 -9.31 -13.06 -16.06
N LEU A 152 -10.28 -12.18 -15.77
CA LEU A 152 -10.12 -10.74 -15.88
C LEU A 152 -9.39 -10.12 -14.69
N CYS A 153 -9.27 -10.83 -13.56
CA CYS A 153 -8.59 -10.36 -12.34
C CYS A 153 -7.12 -10.00 -12.62
N PRO A 154 -6.62 -8.85 -12.15
CA PRO A 154 -7.18 -7.91 -11.17
C PRO A 154 -8.04 -6.78 -11.78
N GLY A 155 -8.56 -6.94 -12.98
CA GLY A 155 -9.33 -5.95 -13.71
C GLY A 155 -8.48 -4.93 -14.46
N PRO A 156 -9.08 -4.19 -15.44
CA PRO A 156 -8.33 -3.29 -16.32
C PRO A 156 -7.70 -2.11 -15.57
N TYR A 157 -8.36 -1.62 -14.53
CA TYR A 157 -7.86 -0.46 -13.77
C TYR A 157 -6.56 -0.77 -13.02
N ILE A 158 -6.50 -1.86 -12.23
CA ILE A 158 -5.25 -2.24 -11.54
C ILE A 158 -4.15 -2.56 -12.56
N LYS A 159 -4.48 -3.21 -13.68
CA LYS A 159 -3.53 -3.44 -14.78
C LYS A 159 -2.95 -2.13 -15.33
N SER A 160 -3.76 -1.09 -15.49
CA SER A 160 -3.29 0.22 -15.97
C SER A 160 -2.36 0.92 -14.98
N LEU A 161 -2.48 0.61 -13.69
CA LEU A 161 -1.64 1.18 -12.62
C LEU A 161 -0.33 0.41 -12.39
N THR A 162 -0.05 -0.67 -13.12
CA THR A 162 1.09 -1.57 -12.84
C THR A 162 2.42 -0.82 -12.68
N ASN A 163 2.78 0.03 -13.64
CA ASN A 163 4.03 0.79 -13.58
C ASN A 163 4.07 1.76 -12.40
N GLN A 164 2.92 2.36 -12.07
CA GLN A 164 2.81 3.26 -10.92
C GLN A 164 2.93 2.49 -9.61
N ILE A 165 2.28 1.32 -9.47
CA ILE A 165 2.41 0.43 -8.30
C ILE A 165 3.88 0.08 -8.05
N ILE A 166 4.59 -0.40 -9.07
CA ILE A 166 6.01 -0.77 -8.94
C ILE A 166 6.88 0.44 -8.59
N LYS A 167 6.63 1.60 -9.20
CA LYS A 167 7.33 2.86 -8.89
C LYS A 167 7.10 3.29 -7.45
N ASP A 168 5.85 3.29 -6.97
CA ASP A 168 5.50 3.77 -5.64
C ASP A 168 6.01 2.81 -4.55
N VAL A 169 5.97 1.49 -4.78
CA VAL A 169 6.56 0.51 -3.87
C VAL A 169 8.08 0.69 -3.80
N LYS A 170 8.77 0.86 -4.94
CA LYS A 170 10.22 1.14 -4.95
C LYS A 170 10.55 2.44 -4.21
N ALA A 171 9.77 3.50 -4.41
CA ALA A 171 9.96 4.76 -3.69
C ALA A 171 9.79 4.57 -2.17
N GLY A 172 8.79 3.78 -1.73
CA GLY A 172 8.60 3.45 -0.32
C GLY A 172 9.72 2.59 0.29
N LEU A 173 10.44 1.83 -0.53
CA LEU A 173 11.62 1.07 -0.10
C LEU A 173 12.88 1.93 -0.05
N GLY A 174 13.07 2.87 -0.99
CA GLY A 174 14.25 3.74 -1.06
C GLY A 174 14.31 4.79 0.06
N ASN A 175 13.20 5.06 0.76
CA ASN A 175 13.15 5.95 1.92
C ASN A 175 13.74 5.34 3.23
N ASN A 176 14.44 4.20 3.14
CA ASN A 176 15.13 3.57 4.27
C ASN A 176 16.63 3.78 4.18
N ASN A 177 17.10 5.03 4.29
CA ASN A 177 18.46 5.29 4.73
C ASN A 177 18.40 5.97 6.08
N ASN A 178 18.71 5.14 7.10
CA ASN A 178 19.25 5.52 8.40
C ASN A 178 18.35 6.26 9.39
N ASP A 179 17.75 5.49 10.31
CA ASP A 179 17.75 5.85 11.72
C ASP A 179 19.21 5.84 12.24
N LYS A 180 19.86 6.97 12.15
CA LYS A 180 20.92 7.41 13.06
C LYS A 180 20.92 8.94 13.06
N PRO A 181 20.76 9.57 14.23
CA PRO A 181 20.81 11.02 14.30
C PRO A 181 22.25 11.47 14.09
N SER A 182 22.54 12.18 13.01
CA SER A 182 23.71 13.03 12.94
C SER A 182 23.27 14.48 12.91
N SER A 183 23.63 15.17 13.99
CA SER A 183 23.75 16.62 14.06
C SER A 183 24.66 17.11 12.93
N ASP A 184 24.22 18.09 12.19
CA ASP A 184 24.87 19.33 11.86
C ASP A 184 24.23 19.96 10.64
N CYS A 185 23.53 21.07 10.90
CA CYS A 185 23.15 22.04 9.87
C CYS A 185 24.28 23.08 9.80
N ASN A 186 25.06 23.07 8.75
CA ASN A 186 25.84 24.24 8.35
C ASN A 186 25.51 24.61 6.91
N ASP A 187 25.24 25.93 6.78
CA ASP A 187 25.02 26.65 5.54
C ASP A 187 26.19 26.52 4.57
N HIS A 188 25.91 26.32 3.29
CA HIS A 188 26.35 27.19 2.18
C HIS A 188 25.98 26.62 0.81
N ASP A 189 25.20 27.47 0.11
CA ASP A 189 25.20 27.79 -1.34
C ASP A 189 24.95 26.73 -2.44
N LYS A 190 23.84 27.00 -3.15
CA LYS A 190 23.57 27.01 -4.60
C LYS A 190 23.23 25.72 -5.35
N ASP A 191 21.98 25.78 -5.89
CA ASP A 191 21.53 25.17 -7.16
C ASP A 191 21.53 23.66 -7.30
N ASN A 192 20.56 23.01 -6.61
CA ASN A 192 19.82 21.86 -7.14
C ASN A 192 18.57 21.61 -6.25
N PRO A 193 17.37 21.37 -6.77
CA PRO A 193 16.20 21.12 -5.92
C PRO A 193 16.26 19.71 -5.31
N ALA A 194 17.04 19.54 -4.25
CA ALA A 194 17.02 18.36 -3.41
C ALA A 194 15.79 18.44 -2.51
N THR A 195 14.80 17.58 -2.75
CA THR A 195 13.59 17.41 -1.96
C THR A 195 13.91 16.80 -0.60
N SER A 196 14.35 17.61 0.37
CA SER A 196 14.41 17.20 1.76
C SER A 196 13.00 17.25 2.35
N SER A 197 12.40 16.12 2.67
CA SER A 197 11.13 16.07 3.38
C SER A 197 11.34 16.41 4.86
N CYS A 198 10.49 17.27 5.43
CA CYS A 198 10.49 17.57 6.86
C CYS A 198 9.12 17.27 7.49
N LEU A 199 9.13 16.95 8.79
CA LEU A 199 7.93 16.78 9.58
C LEU A 199 7.55 18.10 10.23
N VAL A 200 6.28 18.46 10.16
CA VAL A 200 5.75 19.65 10.81
C VAL A 200 4.50 19.33 11.60
N LYS A 201 4.40 19.82 12.82
CA LYS A 201 3.18 19.77 13.65
C LYS A 201 2.36 21.02 13.40
N VAL A 202 1.08 20.86 13.04
CA VAL A 202 0.15 21.98 12.87
C VAL A 202 -0.17 22.59 14.25
N THR A 203 -0.09 23.93 14.32
CA THR A 203 -0.35 24.70 15.56
C THR A 203 -1.62 25.53 15.49
N ALA A 204 -2.16 25.74 14.28
CA ALA A 204 -3.43 26.43 14.08
C ALA A 204 -4.62 25.50 14.31
N SER A 205 -5.73 26.03 14.80
CA SER A 205 -7.00 25.30 14.97
C SER A 205 -7.73 25.02 13.64
N ASP A 206 -7.45 25.81 12.60
CA ASP A 206 -7.93 25.63 11.23
C ASP A 206 -6.86 26.15 10.24
N LEU A 207 -6.22 25.23 9.51
CA LEU A 207 -5.16 25.56 8.56
C LEU A 207 -5.60 25.21 7.13
N ASN A 208 -5.72 26.23 6.28
CA ASN A 208 -6.12 26.02 4.89
C ASN A 208 -5.09 25.23 4.09
N ILE A 209 -5.57 24.28 3.29
CA ILE A 209 -4.82 23.62 2.23
C ILE A 209 -5.17 24.31 0.91
N ARG A 210 -4.14 24.65 0.11
CA ARG A 210 -4.30 25.35 -1.17
C ARG A 210 -3.70 24.56 -2.32
N SER A 211 -4.18 24.83 -3.54
CA SER A 211 -3.70 24.14 -4.76
C SER A 211 -2.28 24.51 -5.17
N GLY A 212 -1.67 25.55 -4.53
CA GLY A 212 -0.31 25.99 -4.78
C GLY A 212 0.25 26.82 -3.63
N PRO A 213 1.54 27.23 -3.71
CA PRO A 213 2.27 27.87 -2.63
C PRO A 213 1.96 29.37 -2.55
N GLY A 214 0.81 29.74 -1.99
CA GLY A 214 0.43 31.14 -1.82
C GLY A 214 -1.04 31.35 -1.54
N THR A 215 -1.40 32.51 -0.99
CA THR A 215 -2.79 32.88 -0.67
C THR A 215 -3.65 33.12 -1.92
N LYS A 216 -3.04 33.38 -3.06
CA LYS A 216 -3.72 33.54 -4.35
C LYS A 216 -4.24 32.23 -4.96
N TYR A 217 -3.73 31.09 -4.48
CA TYR A 217 -4.18 29.79 -4.95
C TYR A 217 -5.48 29.35 -4.27
N LYS A 218 -6.31 28.60 -5.01
CA LYS A 218 -7.61 28.13 -4.55
C LYS A 218 -7.47 27.28 -3.27
N ARG A 219 -8.34 27.51 -2.28
CA ARG A 219 -8.51 26.61 -1.13
C ARG A 219 -9.10 25.30 -1.61
N VAL A 220 -8.43 24.18 -1.32
CA VAL A 220 -8.82 22.82 -1.72
C VAL A 220 -9.13 21.91 -0.52
N GLY A 221 -8.90 22.39 0.68
CA GLY A 221 -9.19 21.70 1.93
C GLY A 221 -8.72 22.51 3.14
N HIS A 222 -8.77 21.88 4.30
CA HIS A 222 -8.25 22.43 5.55
C HIS A 222 -7.86 21.33 6.54
N ILE A 223 -7.03 21.66 7.53
CA ILE A 223 -6.59 20.81 8.63
C ILE A 223 -7.13 21.43 9.92
N THR A 224 -7.87 20.66 10.71
CA THR A 224 -8.46 21.09 11.99
C THR A 224 -7.86 20.35 13.19
N ASP A 225 -7.01 19.37 12.96
CA ASP A 225 -6.26 18.69 14.01
C ASP A 225 -4.87 19.30 14.19
N HIS A 226 -4.24 19.01 15.32
CA HIS A 226 -2.85 19.39 15.60
C HIS A 226 -1.87 18.24 15.22
N GLY A 227 -2.18 17.52 14.12
CA GLY A 227 -1.43 16.40 13.63
C GLY A 227 -0.02 16.75 13.13
N ILE A 228 0.78 15.70 12.91
CA ILE A 228 2.11 15.80 12.31
C ILE A 228 1.99 15.45 10.83
N TYR A 229 2.53 16.33 9.98
CA TYR A 229 2.45 16.23 8.53
C TYR A 229 3.82 16.25 7.88
N THR A 230 4.01 15.44 6.85
CA THR A 230 5.25 15.43 6.07
C THR A 230 5.15 16.47 4.95
N ILE A 231 6.13 17.36 4.89
CA ILE A 231 6.33 18.32 3.80
C ILE A 231 7.38 17.77 2.85
N VAL A 232 7.04 17.65 1.58
CA VAL A 232 7.90 17.07 0.53
C VAL A 232 8.50 18.12 -0.41
N GLU A 233 8.02 19.35 -0.35
CA GLU A 233 8.50 20.46 -1.17
C GLU A 233 8.26 21.77 -0.42
N LYS A 234 9.21 22.67 -0.40
CA LYS A 234 9.09 24.01 0.22
C LYS A 234 9.19 25.08 -0.86
N SER A 235 8.33 26.11 -0.77
CA SER A 235 8.38 27.29 -1.60
C SER A 235 8.11 28.52 -0.72
N GLY A 236 9.14 29.22 -0.32
CA GLY A 236 9.07 30.27 0.69
C GLY A 236 8.45 29.74 2.00
N ASN A 237 7.38 30.39 2.47
CA ASN A 237 6.66 29.97 3.68
C ASN A 237 5.60 28.90 3.42
N TRP A 238 5.63 28.19 2.31
CA TRP A 238 4.65 27.16 1.95
C TRP A 238 5.30 25.80 1.85
N GLY A 239 4.62 24.78 2.37
CA GLY A 239 5.03 23.39 2.31
C GLY A 239 3.99 22.53 1.62
N LYS A 240 4.40 21.70 0.66
CA LYS A 240 3.55 20.73 -0.01
C LYS A 240 3.41 19.48 0.83
N LEU A 241 2.19 19.12 1.10
CA LEU A 241 1.87 17.91 1.85
C LEU A 241 2.24 16.66 1.04
N LYS A 242 2.89 15.70 1.69
CA LYS A 242 3.22 14.39 1.10
C LYS A 242 1.96 13.63 0.65
N SER A 243 0.82 13.89 1.28
CA SER A 243 -0.47 13.29 0.90
C SER A 243 -0.97 13.71 -0.49
N GLY A 244 -0.35 14.72 -1.12
CA GLY A 244 -0.84 15.30 -2.37
C GLY A 244 -2.06 16.22 -2.20
N ALA A 245 -2.57 16.40 -0.97
CA ALA A 245 -3.75 17.25 -0.71
C ALA A 245 -3.54 18.72 -1.08
N GLY A 246 -2.27 19.17 -1.19
CA GLY A 246 -1.93 20.54 -1.58
C GLY A 246 -0.85 21.16 -0.70
N TRP A 247 -0.88 22.51 -0.60
CA TRP A 247 0.09 23.31 0.09
C TRP A 247 -0.48 23.94 1.36
N ILE A 248 0.31 23.94 2.45
CA ILE A 248 -0.01 24.60 3.71
C ILE A 248 1.00 25.68 4.03
N CYS A 249 0.58 26.71 4.78
CA CYS A 249 1.48 27.78 5.22
C CYS A 249 2.26 27.32 6.47
N LEU A 250 3.58 27.24 6.35
CA LEU A 250 4.48 26.74 7.40
C LEU A 250 4.59 27.69 8.62
N LYS A 251 4.13 28.95 8.51
CA LYS A 251 4.03 29.86 9.66
C LYS A 251 3.08 29.35 10.75
N TYR A 252 2.17 28.47 10.41
CA TYR A 252 1.19 27.86 11.33
C TYR A 252 1.57 26.43 11.71
N THR A 253 2.86 26.12 11.63
CA THR A 253 3.40 24.81 12.00
C THR A 253 4.67 24.97 12.82
N LYS A 254 5.04 23.92 13.56
CA LYS A 254 6.36 23.76 14.18
C LYS A 254 7.04 22.55 13.57
N GLU A 255 8.31 22.70 13.19
CA GLU A 255 9.11 21.58 12.72
C GLU A 255 9.29 20.57 13.88
N VAL A 256 9.11 19.29 13.57
CA VAL A 256 9.27 18.18 14.51
C VAL A 256 10.61 17.54 14.19
N LYS A 257 11.51 17.56 15.17
CA LYS A 257 12.82 16.90 15.08
C LYS A 257 12.69 15.41 15.31
#